data_b48fbec5cd5ebd89b8727ff01b1a072b
#
_entry.id   b48fbec5cd5ebd89b8727ff01b1a072b
#
_cell.length_a   1.000
_cell.length_b   1.000
_cell.length_c   1.000
_cell.angle_alpha   90.00
_cell.angle_beta   90.00
_cell.angle_gamma   90.00
#
_symmetry.space_group_name_H-M   'P 1'
#
loop_
_entity.id
_entity.type
_entity.pdbx_description
1 polymer ?
#
loop_
_entity_poly.entity_id
_entity_poly.type
_entity_poly.pdbx_seq_one_letter_code
_entity_poly.pdbx_strand_id
1 'polypeptide(L)'
;MSAERVPDSEKREALKALSTSDLIAEAELNLASEDLWDYVVALHFRPEEAVFQAARAWCLSSDAALRSLGADVLAQLGVWERPFREQSLPILWPLLDDPSVDVLCSTLHALHYLDIAGAEPRLLPLLGHESADVRYGLAVALLTIESDLAVNMLIHLSEDSDTDVRNWATFGLGSQIDMDSEEIRDALLRRVADLDNETRGEAFVGLARRRDKRVVVPLLVELSSDCVGTLAVEAAKEIADPRLLDVLNELTDWWDVNECLLREAIAACEGPGTDANGTNLGTGSTQFEGQSGVPPSSGIA
;
A
#
# COMPACT_ATOMS: atom_id res chain seq x y z
N MET A 1 -10.32 -10.55 -6.01
CA MET A 1 -10.42 -9.09 -5.86
C MET A 1 -11.86 -8.67 -5.95
N SER A 2 -12.52 -8.41 -4.82
CA SER A 2 -13.83 -7.75 -4.81
C SER A 2 -13.59 -6.29 -5.09
N ALA A 3 -14.08 -5.78 -6.23
CA ALA A 3 -14.10 -4.34 -6.47
C ALA A 3 -14.77 -3.66 -5.26
N GLU A 4 -14.08 -2.70 -4.63
CA GLU A 4 -14.69 -1.85 -3.62
C GLU A 4 -15.96 -1.23 -4.22
N ARG A 5 -17.12 -1.72 -3.78
CA ARG A 5 -18.39 -1.06 -4.10
C ARG A 5 -18.42 0.23 -3.30
N VAL A 6 -18.12 1.34 -3.96
CA VAL A 6 -18.50 2.66 -3.41
C VAL A 6 -20.00 2.61 -3.12
N PRO A 7 -20.44 2.82 -1.87
CA PRO A 7 -21.87 2.76 -1.55
C PRO A 7 -22.65 3.70 -2.46
N ASP A 8 -23.79 3.26 -2.98
CA ASP A 8 -24.71 4.13 -3.70
C ASP A 8 -25.06 5.33 -2.80
N SER A 9 -25.13 6.52 -3.37
CA SER A 9 -25.40 7.75 -2.62
C SER A 9 -26.68 7.68 -1.79
N GLU A 10 -27.74 7.05 -2.33
CA GLU A 10 -29.02 6.87 -1.63
C GLU A 10 -28.87 5.92 -0.43
N LYS A 11 -28.13 4.83 -0.59
CA LYS A 11 -27.85 3.86 0.47
C LYS A 11 -27.02 4.49 1.60
N ARG A 12 -26.01 5.25 1.23
CA ARG A 12 -25.17 5.96 2.19
C ARG A 12 -25.98 6.95 3.06
N GLU A 13 -26.89 7.69 2.44
CA GLU A 13 -27.79 8.59 3.17
C GLU A 13 -28.77 7.84 4.07
N ALA A 14 -29.30 6.70 3.62
CA ALA A 14 -30.15 5.84 4.44
C ALA A 14 -29.41 5.33 5.69
N LEU A 15 -28.16 4.86 5.54
CA LEU A 15 -27.33 4.40 6.68
C LEU A 15 -26.99 5.54 7.65
N LYS A 16 -26.76 6.76 7.16
CA LYS A 16 -26.55 7.93 8.01
C LYS A 16 -27.78 8.28 8.85
N ALA A 17 -28.99 8.01 8.34
CA ALA A 17 -30.25 8.30 9.03
C ALA A 17 -30.57 7.31 10.16
N LEU A 18 -29.95 6.13 10.19
CA LEU A 18 -30.14 5.14 11.26
C LEU A 18 -29.59 5.67 12.59
N SER A 19 -30.18 5.28 13.70
CA SER A 19 -29.55 5.44 15.00
C SER A 19 -28.31 4.53 15.10
N THR A 20 -27.37 4.85 15.98
CA THR A 20 -26.17 4.01 16.20
C THR A 20 -26.54 2.60 16.62
N SER A 21 -27.56 2.45 17.47
CA SER A 21 -28.05 1.12 17.88
C SER A 21 -28.68 0.32 16.75
N ASP A 22 -29.44 0.99 15.86
CA ASP A 22 -30.02 0.30 14.71
C ASP A 22 -28.94 -0.08 13.69
N LEU A 23 -27.96 0.78 13.47
CA LEU A 23 -26.84 0.48 12.56
C LEU A 23 -26.00 -0.71 13.06
N ILE A 24 -25.74 -0.81 14.36
CA ILE A 24 -25.07 -1.95 14.99
C ILE A 24 -25.89 -3.22 14.76
N ALA A 25 -27.21 -3.18 15.02
CA ALA A 25 -28.09 -4.34 14.84
C ALA A 25 -28.19 -4.77 13.37
N GLU A 26 -28.28 -3.82 12.45
CA GLU A 26 -28.30 -4.12 11.02
C GLU A 26 -26.97 -4.75 10.54
N ALA A 27 -25.83 -4.30 11.02
CA ALA A 27 -24.55 -4.93 10.71
C ALA A 27 -24.49 -6.39 11.17
N GLU A 28 -25.01 -6.71 12.37
CA GLU A 28 -25.11 -8.08 12.88
C GLU A 28 -26.06 -8.96 12.05
N LEU A 29 -27.15 -8.40 11.56
CA LEU A 29 -28.13 -9.15 10.76
C LEU A 29 -27.66 -9.42 9.33
N ASN A 30 -26.70 -8.65 8.83
CA ASN A 30 -26.25 -8.67 7.45
C ASN A 30 -24.85 -9.26 7.25
N LEU A 31 -24.35 -10.09 8.19
CA LEU A 31 -23.00 -10.67 8.14
C LEU A 31 -22.67 -11.42 6.84
N ALA A 32 -23.65 -12.05 6.21
CA ALA A 32 -23.49 -12.77 4.95
C ALA A 32 -23.83 -11.93 3.70
N SER A 33 -24.16 -10.65 3.89
CA SER A 33 -24.55 -9.77 2.79
C SER A 33 -23.33 -9.23 2.06
N GLU A 34 -23.44 -9.10 0.73
CA GLU A 34 -22.47 -8.35 -0.08
C GLU A 34 -22.38 -6.88 0.35
N ASP A 35 -23.38 -6.39 1.05
CA ASP A 35 -23.50 -5.02 1.54
C ASP A 35 -22.88 -4.81 2.93
N LEU A 36 -22.31 -5.84 3.57
CA LEU A 36 -21.75 -5.75 4.92
C LEU A 36 -20.74 -4.60 5.05
N TRP A 37 -19.92 -4.41 4.03
CA TRP A 37 -18.90 -3.35 4.04
C TRP A 37 -19.48 -1.94 4.12
N ASP A 38 -20.69 -1.70 3.60
CA ASP A 38 -21.36 -0.40 3.73
C ASP A 38 -21.70 -0.07 5.19
N TYR A 39 -22.09 -1.09 5.96
CA TYR A 39 -22.34 -0.95 7.40
C TYR A 39 -21.03 -0.71 8.15
N VAL A 40 -19.97 -1.43 7.82
CA VAL A 40 -18.64 -1.22 8.41
C VAL A 40 -18.18 0.22 8.19
N VAL A 41 -18.22 0.71 6.94
CA VAL A 41 -17.87 2.11 6.63
C VAL A 41 -18.74 3.10 7.40
N ALA A 42 -20.07 2.86 7.49
CA ALA A 42 -20.95 3.75 8.22
C ALA A 42 -20.62 3.77 9.73
N LEU A 43 -20.21 2.65 10.30
CA LEU A 43 -19.75 2.55 11.71
C LEU A 43 -18.40 3.26 11.93
N HIS A 44 -17.48 3.25 10.96
CA HIS A 44 -16.21 3.99 11.06
C HIS A 44 -16.42 5.49 11.33
N PHE A 45 -17.47 6.08 10.76
CA PHE A 45 -17.81 7.49 10.95
C PHE A 45 -18.57 7.79 12.25
N ARG A 46 -18.75 6.81 13.14
CA ARG A 46 -19.41 6.95 14.44
C ARG A 46 -18.50 6.60 15.59
N PRO A 47 -17.54 7.50 15.97
CA PRO A 47 -16.58 7.25 17.03
C PRO A 47 -17.23 7.32 18.43
N GLU A 48 -18.29 6.54 18.62
CA GLU A 48 -19.06 6.47 19.84
C GLU A 48 -18.63 5.26 20.67
N GLU A 49 -18.64 5.41 21.99
CA GLU A 49 -18.36 4.31 22.92
C GLU A 49 -19.24 3.08 22.65
N ALA A 50 -20.51 3.29 22.23
CA ALA A 50 -21.41 2.19 21.91
C ALA A 50 -20.91 1.32 20.75
N VAL A 51 -20.34 1.94 19.70
CA VAL A 51 -19.74 1.22 18.55
C VAL A 51 -18.49 0.48 18.98
N PHE A 52 -17.62 1.13 19.75
CA PHE A 52 -16.42 0.48 20.29
C PHE A 52 -16.77 -0.75 21.15
N GLN A 53 -17.74 -0.65 22.04
CA GLN A 53 -18.15 -1.77 22.90
C GLN A 53 -18.82 -2.90 22.09
N ALA A 54 -19.60 -2.58 21.06
CA ALA A 54 -20.14 -3.58 20.13
C ALA A 54 -19.04 -4.31 19.37
N ALA A 55 -18.11 -3.58 18.76
CA ALA A 55 -16.97 -4.17 18.03
C ALA A 55 -16.09 -5.03 18.95
N ARG A 56 -15.84 -4.58 20.17
CA ARG A 56 -15.14 -5.38 21.19
C ARG A 56 -15.88 -6.68 21.51
N ALA A 57 -17.21 -6.63 21.67
CA ALA A 57 -18.01 -7.82 21.96
C ALA A 57 -17.98 -8.79 20.78
N TRP A 58 -18.04 -8.28 19.55
CA TRP A 58 -17.90 -9.09 18.33
C TRP A 58 -16.55 -9.79 18.24
N CYS A 59 -15.45 -9.12 18.50
CA CYS A 59 -14.11 -9.72 18.53
C CYS A 59 -13.99 -10.89 19.53
N LEU A 60 -14.85 -10.95 20.55
CA LEU A 60 -14.87 -12.01 21.56
C LEU A 60 -15.92 -13.10 21.27
N SER A 61 -16.64 -13.01 20.13
CA SER A 61 -17.68 -13.94 19.74
C SER A 61 -17.13 -15.32 19.40
N SER A 62 -17.94 -16.36 19.61
CA SER A 62 -17.69 -17.71 19.07
C SER A 62 -17.88 -17.78 17.56
N ASP A 63 -18.61 -16.85 16.96
CA ASP A 63 -18.85 -16.74 15.51
C ASP A 63 -17.69 -16.01 14.84
N ALA A 64 -17.03 -16.66 13.87
CA ALA A 64 -15.92 -16.09 13.13
C ALA A 64 -16.34 -14.83 12.31
N ALA A 65 -17.54 -14.83 11.73
CA ALA A 65 -18.02 -13.69 10.98
C ALA A 65 -18.19 -12.43 11.86
N LEU A 66 -18.64 -12.60 13.10
CA LEU A 66 -18.69 -11.51 14.07
C LEU A 66 -17.28 -11.06 14.49
N ARG A 67 -16.33 -12.00 14.67
CA ARG A 67 -14.96 -11.59 15.01
C ARG A 67 -14.30 -10.78 13.88
N SER A 68 -14.52 -11.17 12.62
CA SER A 68 -14.07 -10.39 11.46
C SER A 68 -14.69 -9.01 11.45
N LEU A 69 -16.03 -8.92 11.58
CA LEU A 69 -16.73 -7.64 11.66
C LEU A 69 -16.17 -6.74 12.78
N GLY A 70 -15.92 -7.31 13.94
CA GLY A 70 -15.34 -6.58 15.07
C GLY A 70 -13.97 -5.99 14.73
N ALA A 71 -13.09 -6.78 14.11
CA ALA A 71 -11.76 -6.34 13.68
C ALA A 71 -11.86 -5.25 12.61
N ASP A 72 -12.72 -5.43 11.60
CA ASP A 72 -12.92 -4.47 10.52
C ASP A 72 -13.43 -3.12 11.04
N VAL A 73 -14.38 -3.12 11.98
CA VAL A 73 -14.88 -1.88 12.59
C VAL A 73 -13.80 -1.20 13.43
N LEU A 74 -13.03 -1.94 14.23
CA LEU A 74 -11.95 -1.36 15.03
C LEU A 74 -10.81 -0.78 14.18
N ALA A 75 -10.60 -1.26 12.97
CA ALA A 75 -9.55 -0.82 12.05
C ALA A 75 -9.54 0.70 11.86
N GLN A 76 -10.70 1.29 11.64
CA GLN A 76 -10.81 2.69 11.27
C GLN A 76 -11.89 3.44 12.08
N LEU A 77 -12.26 2.96 13.26
CA LEU A 77 -13.25 3.62 14.12
C LEU A 77 -12.81 5.04 14.47
N GLY A 78 -13.55 6.03 13.99
CA GLY A 78 -13.21 7.45 14.09
C GLY A 78 -12.31 7.94 12.95
N VAL A 79 -12.11 7.12 11.92
CA VAL A 79 -11.37 7.43 10.67
C VAL A 79 -10.01 8.07 10.97
N TRP A 80 -9.88 9.39 10.87
CA TRP A 80 -8.58 10.09 11.03
C TRP A 80 -8.13 10.20 12.49
N GLU A 81 -9.05 10.41 13.42
CA GLU A 81 -8.74 10.65 14.84
C GLU A 81 -8.48 9.37 15.62
N ARG A 82 -9.15 8.27 15.25
CA ARG A 82 -9.04 6.94 15.86
C ARG A 82 -8.98 6.97 17.40
N PRO A 83 -9.99 7.50 18.08
CA PRO A 83 -9.94 7.77 19.50
C PRO A 83 -9.81 6.50 20.36
N PHE A 84 -10.11 5.32 19.80
CA PHE A 84 -10.05 4.03 20.50
C PHE A 84 -8.81 3.18 20.09
N ARG A 85 -7.83 3.76 19.36
CA ARG A 85 -6.66 3.03 18.87
C ARG A 85 -5.96 2.21 19.97
N GLU A 86 -5.63 2.85 21.09
CA GLU A 86 -4.91 2.18 22.17
C GLU A 86 -5.72 1.06 22.84
N GLN A 87 -7.05 1.24 22.91
CA GLN A 87 -7.94 0.22 23.46
C GLN A 87 -8.20 -0.93 22.47
N SER A 88 -8.12 -0.69 21.16
CA SER A 88 -8.35 -1.69 20.11
C SER A 88 -7.20 -2.70 20.02
N LEU A 89 -5.95 -2.27 20.15
CA LEU A 89 -4.79 -3.15 20.01
C LEU A 89 -4.81 -4.38 20.94
N PRO A 90 -5.10 -4.28 22.26
CA PRO A 90 -5.19 -5.45 23.13
C PRO A 90 -6.33 -6.43 22.75
N ILE A 91 -7.36 -5.95 22.04
CA ILE A 91 -8.48 -6.77 21.57
C ILE A 91 -8.08 -7.54 20.32
N LEU A 92 -7.32 -6.90 19.42
CA LEU A 92 -6.92 -7.49 18.12
C LEU A 92 -5.77 -8.49 18.27
N TRP A 93 -4.82 -8.29 19.18
CA TRP A 93 -3.66 -9.18 19.32
C TRP A 93 -4.00 -10.66 19.46
N PRO A 94 -5.01 -11.08 20.27
CA PRO A 94 -5.39 -12.49 20.36
C PRO A 94 -5.98 -13.06 19.06
N LEU A 95 -6.52 -12.23 18.16
CA LEU A 95 -7.09 -12.67 16.90
C LEU A 95 -6.02 -13.05 15.85
N LEU A 96 -4.74 -12.75 16.10
CA LEU A 96 -3.63 -13.26 15.25
C LEU A 96 -3.43 -14.77 15.39
N ASP A 97 -4.01 -15.41 16.42
CA ASP A 97 -4.00 -16.85 16.62
C ASP A 97 -5.35 -17.51 16.24
N ASP A 98 -6.23 -16.76 15.54
CA ASP A 98 -7.56 -17.25 15.17
C ASP A 98 -7.47 -18.36 14.09
N PRO A 99 -8.25 -19.44 14.21
CA PRO A 99 -8.25 -20.49 13.18
C PRO A 99 -8.94 -20.10 11.87
N SER A 100 -9.67 -18.97 11.83
CA SER A 100 -10.36 -18.48 10.62
C SER A 100 -9.44 -17.58 9.82
N VAL A 101 -9.25 -17.87 8.54
CA VAL A 101 -8.52 -17.03 7.59
C VAL A 101 -9.15 -15.64 7.50
N ASP A 102 -10.47 -15.54 7.45
CA ASP A 102 -11.18 -14.27 7.36
C ASP A 102 -10.88 -13.37 8.58
N VAL A 103 -10.85 -13.96 9.78
CA VAL A 103 -10.52 -13.21 11.01
C VAL A 103 -9.07 -12.73 11.00
N LEU A 104 -8.14 -13.58 10.54
CA LEU A 104 -6.73 -13.19 10.38
C LEU A 104 -6.59 -12.03 9.39
N CYS A 105 -7.25 -12.10 8.24
CA CYS A 105 -7.22 -11.05 7.22
C CYS A 105 -7.78 -9.72 7.75
N SER A 106 -8.97 -9.74 8.37
CA SER A 106 -9.57 -8.55 9.00
C SER A 106 -8.68 -7.98 10.10
N THR A 107 -8.03 -8.86 10.88
CA THR A 107 -7.11 -8.43 11.95
C THR A 107 -5.85 -7.77 11.38
N LEU A 108 -5.23 -8.36 10.36
CA LEU A 108 -4.05 -7.78 9.70
C LEU A 108 -4.37 -6.43 9.04
N HIS A 109 -5.54 -6.35 8.38
CA HIS A 109 -6.06 -5.09 7.85
C HIS A 109 -6.25 -4.03 8.95
N ALA A 110 -6.83 -4.41 10.09
CA ALA A 110 -6.97 -3.50 11.22
C ALA A 110 -5.61 -3.01 11.75
N LEU A 111 -4.64 -3.89 11.87
CA LEU A 111 -3.29 -3.57 12.35
C LEU A 111 -2.54 -2.64 11.40
N HIS A 112 -2.77 -2.73 10.09
CA HIS A 112 -2.23 -1.76 9.11
C HIS A 112 -2.61 -0.31 9.45
N TYR A 113 -3.88 -0.09 9.86
CA TYR A 113 -4.37 1.26 10.19
C TYR A 113 -4.01 1.74 11.60
N LEU A 114 -3.63 0.84 12.49
CA LEU A 114 -3.48 1.16 13.91
C LEU A 114 -2.03 1.45 14.35
N ASP A 115 -1.06 1.48 13.42
CA ASP A 115 0.35 1.72 13.69
C ASP A 115 0.90 0.78 14.79
N ILE A 116 1.48 -0.31 14.37
CA ILE A 116 1.96 -1.40 15.21
C ILE A 116 3.48 -1.43 15.35
N ALA A 117 4.16 -0.32 15.12
CA ALA A 117 5.60 -0.25 15.21
C ALA A 117 6.11 -0.85 16.54
N GLY A 118 7.08 -1.76 16.45
CA GLY A 118 7.61 -2.50 17.61
C GLY A 118 6.83 -3.77 17.99
N ALA A 119 5.72 -4.09 17.28
CA ALA A 119 4.94 -5.31 17.52
C ALA A 119 5.14 -6.39 16.44
N GLU A 120 6.02 -6.19 15.49
CA GLU A 120 6.32 -7.09 14.36
C GLU A 120 6.63 -8.52 14.79
N PRO A 121 7.29 -8.79 15.94
CA PRO A 121 7.52 -10.16 16.38
C PRO A 121 6.23 -10.98 16.55
N ARG A 122 5.09 -10.32 16.77
CA ARG A 122 3.78 -11.00 16.86
C ARG A 122 3.25 -11.46 15.51
N LEU A 123 3.69 -10.83 14.42
CA LEU A 123 3.29 -11.15 13.06
C LEU A 123 4.13 -12.28 12.44
N LEU A 124 5.32 -12.53 12.99
CA LEU A 124 6.27 -13.50 12.45
C LEU A 124 5.70 -14.92 12.24
N PRO A 125 4.82 -15.46 13.11
CA PRO A 125 4.22 -16.78 12.87
C PRO A 125 3.38 -16.88 11.59
N LEU A 126 2.86 -15.76 11.08
CA LEU A 126 2.03 -15.71 9.87
C LEU A 126 2.84 -15.66 8.57
N LEU A 127 4.17 -15.49 8.64
CA LEU A 127 5.04 -15.35 7.48
C LEU A 127 4.98 -16.56 6.53
N GLY A 128 4.82 -17.77 7.06
CA GLY A 128 4.67 -19.00 6.29
C GLY A 128 3.26 -19.59 6.33
N HIS A 129 2.24 -18.77 6.54
CA HIS A 129 0.86 -19.24 6.61
C HIS A 129 0.43 -19.89 5.29
N GLU A 130 -0.38 -20.98 5.34
CA GLU A 130 -0.80 -21.71 4.15
C GLU A 130 -1.66 -20.89 3.18
N SER A 131 -2.56 -20.02 3.72
CA SER A 131 -3.36 -19.10 2.89
C SER A 131 -2.52 -17.94 2.37
N ALA A 132 -2.58 -17.72 1.05
CA ALA A 132 -2.00 -16.55 0.42
C ALA A 132 -2.67 -15.25 0.89
N ASP A 133 -3.98 -15.27 1.18
CA ASP A 133 -4.71 -14.09 1.67
C ASP A 133 -4.13 -13.60 3.01
N VAL A 134 -3.74 -14.51 3.90
CA VAL A 134 -3.11 -14.15 5.18
C VAL A 134 -1.72 -13.57 4.95
N ARG A 135 -0.92 -14.16 4.05
CA ARG A 135 0.41 -13.64 3.72
C ARG A 135 0.33 -12.27 3.01
N TYR A 136 -0.71 -12.09 2.16
CA TYR A 136 -1.05 -10.80 1.56
C TYR A 136 -1.39 -9.75 2.64
N GLY A 137 -2.31 -10.08 3.54
CA GLY A 137 -2.65 -9.20 4.67
C GLY A 137 -1.43 -8.86 5.53
N LEU A 138 -0.51 -9.81 5.71
CA LEU A 138 0.75 -9.58 6.41
C LEU A 138 1.65 -8.58 5.65
N ALA A 139 1.80 -8.73 4.33
CA ALA A 139 2.56 -7.76 3.53
C ALA A 139 1.99 -6.35 3.68
N VAL A 140 0.66 -6.21 3.59
CA VAL A 140 -0.03 -4.92 3.79
C VAL A 140 0.18 -4.36 5.20
N ALA A 141 0.08 -5.19 6.23
CA ALA A 141 0.30 -4.75 7.62
C ALA A 141 1.72 -4.22 7.87
N LEU A 142 2.70 -4.66 7.09
CA LEU A 142 4.11 -4.27 7.22
C LEU A 142 4.52 -3.04 6.40
N LEU A 143 3.67 -2.53 5.50
CA LEU A 143 4.04 -1.52 4.48
C LEU A 143 4.74 -0.26 5.03
N THR A 144 4.37 0.19 6.21
CA THR A 144 4.87 1.45 6.77
C THR A 144 5.77 1.26 7.99
N ILE A 145 6.22 0.02 8.23
CA ILE A 145 7.01 -0.30 9.42
C ILE A 145 8.49 -0.33 9.05
N GLU A 146 9.23 0.67 9.51
CA GLU A 146 10.67 0.81 9.27
C GLU A 146 11.47 0.16 10.40
N SER A 147 11.48 -1.18 10.42
CA SER A 147 12.34 -1.97 11.31
C SER A 147 13.04 -3.09 10.53
N ASP A 148 14.22 -3.50 11.00
CA ASP A 148 14.98 -4.60 10.36
C ASP A 148 14.14 -5.88 10.26
N LEU A 149 13.29 -6.15 11.24
CA LEU A 149 12.43 -7.34 11.23
C LEU A 149 11.34 -7.24 10.17
N ALA A 150 10.63 -6.10 10.09
CA ALA A 150 9.59 -5.88 9.08
C ALA A 150 10.19 -5.94 7.67
N VAL A 151 11.33 -5.30 7.45
CA VAL A 151 12.07 -5.35 6.18
C VAL A 151 12.43 -6.78 5.79
N ASN A 152 12.96 -7.57 6.72
CA ASN A 152 13.30 -8.97 6.45
C ASN A 152 12.06 -9.82 6.11
N MET A 153 10.92 -9.55 6.75
CA MET A 153 9.65 -10.21 6.42
C MET A 153 9.16 -9.79 5.02
N LEU A 154 9.22 -8.51 4.67
CA LEU A 154 8.88 -8.04 3.32
C LEU A 154 9.83 -8.62 2.25
N ILE A 155 11.14 -8.72 2.53
CA ILE A 155 12.09 -9.38 1.62
C ILE A 155 11.68 -10.84 1.39
N HIS A 156 11.30 -11.56 2.43
CA HIS A 156 10.81 -12.94 2.30
C HIS A 156 9.53 -13.01 1.47
N LEU A 157 8.53 -12.16 1.77
CA LEU A 157 7.25 -12.12 1.05
C LEU A 157 7.40 -11.67 -0.41
N SER A 158 8.43 -10.88 -0.73
CA SER A 158 8.73 -10.51 -2.13
C SER A 158 9.14 -11.70 -2.99
N GLU A 159 9.43 -12.86 -2.40
CA GLU A 159 9.75 -14.13 -3.09
C GLU A 159 8.58 -15.12 -3.06
N ASP A 160 7.39 -14.71 -2.61
CA ASP A 160 6.23 -15.58 -2.48
C ASP A 160 5.80 -16.20 -3.82
N SER A 161 5.19 -17.39 -3.75
CA SER A 161 4.61 -18.05 -4.92
C SER A 161 3.37 -17.33 -5.46
N ASP A 162 2.63 -16.66 -4.59
CA ASP A 162 1.48 -15.85 -4.94
C ASP A 162 1.90 -14.49 -5.49
N THR A 163 1.27 -14.05 -6.57
CA THR A 163 1.62 -12.81 -7.27
C THR A 163 1.26 -11.56 -6.46
N ASP A 164 0.08 -11.55 -5.87
CA ASP A 164 -0.38 -10.39 -5.10
C ASP A 164 0.48 -10.19 -3.84
N VAL A 165 0.87 -11.27 -3.18
CA VAL A 165 1.80 -11.22 -2.04
C VAL A 165 3.15 -10.63 -2.46
N ARG A 166 3.72 -11.11 -3.60
CA ARG A 166 5.00 -10.58 -4.12
C ARG A 166 4.91 -9.11 -4.47
N ASN A 167 3.82 -8.72 -5.15
CA ASN A 167 3.62 -7.33 -5.57
C ASN A 167 3.56 -6.39 -4.35
N TRP A 168 2.72 -6.67 -3.39
CA TRP A 168 2.59 -5.81 -2.20
C TRP A 168 3.85 -5.76 -1.34
N ALA A 169 4.55 -6.88 -1.20
CA ALA A 169 5.85 -6.88 -0.52
C ALA A 169 6.91 -6.06 -1.27
N THR A 170 6.93 -6.14 -2.61
CA THR A 170 7.85 -5.36 -3.45
C THR A 170 7.49 -3.86 -3.41
N PHE A 171 6.21 -3.52 -3.44
CA PHE A 171 5.71 -2.16 -3.23
C PHE A 171 6.14 -1.61 -1.85
N GLY A 172 6.02 -2.41 -0.80
CA GLY A 172 6.51 -2.06 0.53
C GLY A 172 8.00 -1.69 0.52
N LEU A 173 8.83 -2.58 -0.02
CA LEU A 173 10.28 -2.37 -0.11
C LEU A 173 10.68 -1.24 -1.05
N GLY A 174 9.96 -1.09 -2.17
CA GLY A 174 10.29 -0.13 -3.24
C GLY A 174 9.83 1.28 -2.93
N SER A 175 8.57 1.43 -2.53
CA SER A 175 7.84 2.69 -2.56
C SER A 175 7.40 3.20 -1.18
N GLN A 176 7.22 2.32 -0.17
CA GLN A 176 6.64 2.70 1.11
C GLN A 176 7.66 2.96 2.22
N ILE A 177 8.81 2.27 2.22
CA ILE A 177 9.85 2.45 3.23
C ILE A 177 11.03 3.24 2.67
N ASP A 178 11.60 4.10 3.51
CA ASP A 178 12.79 4.91 3.15
C ASP A 178 14.10 4.22 3.54
N MET A 179 14.05 3.12 4.30
CA MET A 179 15.23 2.32 4.64
C MET A 179 15.96 1.85 3.38
N ASP A 180 17.29 1.87 3.45
CA ASP A 180 18.16 1.47 2.36
C ASP A 180 19.28 0.56 2.88
N SER A 181 19.37 -0.64 2.30
CA SER A 181 20.44 -1.59 2.57
C SER A 181 20.74 -2.41 1.32
N GLU A 182 21.85 -3.16 1.33
CA GLU A 182 22.20 -4.04 0.22
C GLU A 182 21.16 -5.17 0.07
N GLU A 183 20.63 -5.68 1.17
CA GLU A 183 19.61 -6.72 1.20
C GLU A 183 18.30 -6.26 0.53
N ILE A 184 17.86 -5.01 0.79
CA ILE A 184 16.70 -4.41 0.14
C ILE A 184 16.95 -4.27 -1.36
N ARG A 185 18.10 -3.68 -1.74
CA ARG A 185 18.47 -3.50 -3.15
C ARG A 185 18.56 -4.82 -3.90
N ASP A 186 19.12 -5.84 -3.28
CA ASP A 186 19.21 -7.17 -3.89
C ASP A 186 17.86 -7.87 -3.99
N ALA A 187 16.96 -7.69 -3.01
CA ALA A 187 15.58 -8.18 -3.09
C ALA A 187 14.84 -7.54 -4.27
N LEU A 188 14.89 -6.22 -4.39
CA LEU A 188 14.32 -5.48 -5.51
C LEU A 188 14.95 -5.91 -6.85
N LEU A 189 16.27 -6.11 -6.91
CA LEU A 189 16.95 -6.55 -8.12
C LEU A 189 16.50 -7.93 -8.60
N ARG A 190 16.09 -8.82 -7.69
CA ARG A 190 15.50 -10.11 -8.09
C ARG A 190 14.12 -9.94 -8.74
N ARG A 191 13.40 -8.86 -8.44
CA ARG A 191 12.04 -8.61 -8.96
C ARG A 191 12.02 -7.86 -10.30
N VAL A 192 13.13 -7.27 -10.77
CA VAL A 192 13.18 -6.61 -12.10
C VAL A 192 12.93 -7.56 -13.27
N ALA A 193 12.91 -8.86 -13.05
CA ALA A 193 12.60 -9.89 -14.03
C ALA A 193 11.34 -10.69 -13.66
N ASP A 194 10.50 -10.20 -12.74
CA ASP A 194 9.25 -10.86 -12.38
C ASP A 194 8.31 -10.92 -13.59
N LEU A 195 7.48 -11.97 -13.64
CA LEU A 195 6.49 -12.11 -14.72
C LEU A 195 5.35 -11.10 -14.60
N ASP A 196 5.06 -10.66 -13.40
CA ASP A 196 4.07 -9.64 -13.14
C ASP A 196 4.63 -8.24 -13.41
N ASN A 197 3.89 -7.45 -14.19
CA ASN A 197 4.33 -6.12 -14.63
C ASN A 197 4.36 -5.11 -13.48
N GLU A 198 3.43 -5.20 -12.53
CA GLU A 198 3.37 -4.29 -11.39
C GLU A 198 4.52 -4.56 -10.44
N THR A 199 4.79 -5.83 -10.13
CA THR A 199 5.94 -6.24 -9.31
C THR A 199 7.26 -5.76 -9.91
N ARG A 200 7.44 -5.90 -11.25
CA ARG A 200 8.63 -5.37 -11.93
C ARG A 200 8.72 -3.85 -11.82
N GLY A 201 7.59 -3.17 -12.03
CA GLY A 201 7.51 -1.71 -11.96
C GLY A 201 7.91 -1.18 -10.59
N GLU A 202 7.38 -1.76 -9.52
CA GLU A 202 7.74 -1.41 -8.14
C GLU A 202 9.23 -1.65 -7.85
N ALA A 203 9.79 -2.73 -8.37
CA ALA A 203 11.22 -3.01 -8.24
C ALA A 203 12.08 -1.95 -8.98
N PHE A 204 11.68 -1.52 -10.16
CA PHE A 204 12.36 -0.45 -10.89
C PHE A 204 12.35 0.87 -10.12
N VAL A 205 11.18 1.27 -9.63
CA VAL A 205 11.01 2.50 -8.82
C VAL A 205 11.86 2.43 -7.57
N GLY A 206 11.78 1.32 -6.83
CA GLY A 206 12.51 1.13 -5.59
C GLY A 206 14.03 1.20 -5.74
N LEU A 207 14.60 0.61 -6.80
CA LEU A 207 16.03 0.70 -7.12
C LEU A 207 16.41 2.11 -7.60
N ALA A 208 15.56 2.74 -8.41
CA ALA A 208 15.80 4.08 -8.93
C ALA A 208 15.83 5.13 -7.82
N ARG A 209 14.89 5.11 -6.88
CA ARG A 209 14.85 5.97 -5.68
C ARG A 209 16.14 5.86 -4.85
N ARG A 210 16.69 4.64 -4.75
CA ARG A 210 17.96 4.35 -4.06
C ARG A 210 19.20 4.60 -4.92
N ARG A 211 19.05 5.17 -6.12
CA ARG A 211 20.13 5.47 -7.07
C ARG A 211 20.99 4.24 -7.41
N ASP A 212 20.41 3.04 -7.39
CA ASP A 212 21.09 1.82 -7.75
C ASP A 212 21.21 1.67 -9.28
N LYS A 213 22.41 1.88 -9.80
CA LYS A 213 22.67 1.86 -11.25
C LYS A 213 22.50 0.49 -11.90
N ARG A 214 22.36 -0.58 -11.11
CA ARG A 214 22.08 -1.94 -11.63
C ARG A 214 20.69 -1.99 -12.31
N VAL A 215 19.79 -1.06 -11.96
CA VAL A 215 18.45 -0.94 -12.57
C VAL A 215 18.48 -0.52 -14.05
N VAL A 216 19.51 0.21 -14.51
CA VAL A 216 19.49 0.89 -15.80
C VAL A 216 19.38 -0.06 -16.99
N VAL A 217 20.09 -1.19 -16.95
CA VAL A 217 20.05 -2.17 -18.07
C VAL A 217 18.70 -2.90 -18.12
N PRO A 218 18.16 -3.46 -17.02
CA PRO A 218 16.80 -4.00 -17.01
C PRO A 218 15.72 -2.98 -17.41
N LEU A 219 15.84 -1.75 -16.94
CA LEU A 219 14.89 -0.69 -17.25
C LEU A 219 14.93 -0.30 -18.74
N LEU A 220 16.11 -0.28 -19.37
CA LEU A 220 16.24 -0.07 -20.81
C LEU A 220 15.48 -1.14 -21.61
N VAL A 221 15.57 -2.39 -21.19
CA VAL A 221 14.82 -3.50 -21.81
C VAL A 221 13.32 -3.31 -21.66
N GLU A 222 12.84 -2.95 -20.47
CA GLU A 222 11.42 -2.71 -20.21
C GLU A 222 10.88 -1.55 -21.04
N LEU A 223 11.60 -0.41 -21.09
CA LEU A 223 11.22 0.76 -21.89
C LEU A 223 11.25 0.52 -23.40
N SER A 224 11.99 -0.49 -23.88
CA SER A 224 12.04 -0.89 -25.29
C SER A 224 10.96 -1.91 -25.67
N SER A 225 10.07 -2.27 -24.74
CA SER A 225 8.99 -3.24 -25.01
C SER A 225 7.78 -2.59 -25.67
N ASP A 226 6.91 -3.41 -26.27
CA ASP A 226 5.65 -2.94 -26.89
C ASP A 226 4.58 -2.51 -25.85
N CYS A 227 4.82 -2.74 -24.56
CA CYS A 227 3.91 -2.40 -23.48
C CYS A 227 4.71 -1.85 -22.29
N VAL A 228 4.75 -0.53 -22.15
CA VAL A 228 5.51 0.17 -21.11
C VAL A 228 4.57 0.69 -20.04
N GLY A 229 4.76 0.24 -18.79
CA GLY A 229 4.00 0.70 -17.64
C GLY A 229 4.47 2.06 -17.13
N THR A 230 3.58 2.78 -16.44
CA THR A 230 3.87 4.10 -15.85
C THR A 230 5.06 4.05 -14.88
N LEU A 231 5.16 3.00 -14.08
CA LEU A 231 6.25 2.82 -13.10
C LEU A 231 7.63 2.73 -13.75
N ALA A 232 7.75 2.18 -14.97
CA ALA A 232 9.01 2.15 -15.68
C ALA A 232 9.47 3.56 -16.10
N VAL A 233 8.54 4.41 -16.56
CA VAL A 233 8.84 5.82 -16.88
C VAL A 233 9.15 6.64 -15.62
N GLU A 234 8.45 6.37 -14.52
CA GLU A 234 8.74 6.96 -13.21
C GLU A 234 10.15 6.57 -12.73
N ALA A 235 10.51 5.31 -12.82
CA ALA A 235 11.86 4.85 -12.47
C ALA A 235 12.94 5.49 -13.35
N ALA A 236 12.67 5.71 -14.65
CA ALA A 236 13.59 6.41 -15.54
C ALA A 236 13.80 7.87 -15.10
N LYS A 237 12.74 8.57 -14.73
CA LYS A 237 12.80 9.91 -14.15
C LYS A 237 13.62 9.94 -12.87
N GLU A 238 13.37 8.99 -11.95
CA GLU A 238 14.04 8.92 -10.66
C GLU A 238 15.53 8.61 -10.79
N ILE A 239 15.92 7.63 -11.63
CA ILE A 239 17.34 7.27 -11.82
C ILE A 239 18.12 8.32 -12.59
N ALA A 240 17.45 9.04 -13.48
CA ALA A 240 18.00 10.14 -14.28
C ALA A 240 19.31 9.75 -15.01
N ASP A 241 19.29 8.64 -15.74
CA ASP A 241 20.49 8.13 -16.40
C ASP A 241 20.43 8.44 -17.91
N PRO A 242 21.46 9.12 -18.48
CA PRO A 242 21.45 9.51 -19.90
C PRO A 242 21.33 8.36 -20.89
N ARG A 243 21.67 7.13 -20.49
CA ARG A 243 21.54 5.94 -21.36
C ARG A 243 20.10 5.61 -21.71
N LEU A 244 19.12 6.16 -20.99
CA LEU A 244 17.69 5.96 -21.22
C LEU A 244 17.09 6.98 -22.19
N LEU A 245 17.83 8.02 -22.60
CA LEU A 245 17.30 9.11 -23.42
C LEU A 245 16.75 8.64 -24.76
N ASP A 246 17.47 7.79 -25.49
CA ASP A 246 17.05 7.38 -26.83
C ASP A 246 15.71 6.63 -26.76
N VAL A 247 15.57 5.66 -25.86
CA VAL A 247 14.33 4.90 -25.72
C VAL A 247 13.18 5.74 -25.19
N LEU A 248 13.43 6.70 -24.28
CA LEU A 248 12.39 7.62 -23.81
C LEU A 248 11.90 8.55 -24.93
N ASN A 249 12.78 8.99 -25.83
CA ASN A 249 12.39 9.77 -27.01
C ASN A 249 11.56 8.94 -27.98
N GLU A 250 11.88 7.66 -28.20
CA GLU A 250 11.07 6.75 -29.03
C GLU A 250 9.64 6.57 -28.46
N LEU A 251 9.46 6.61 -27.12
CA LEU A 251 8.15 6.54 -26.49
C LEU A 251 7.25 7.74 -26.85
N THR A 252 7.81 8.90 -27.20
CA THR A 252 7.01 10.10 -27.56
C THR A 252 6.11 9.87 -28.77
N ASP A 253 6.41 8.88 -29.62
CA ASP A 253 5.67 8.60 -30.84
C ASP A 253 4.38 7.80 -30.59
N TRP A 254 4.27 7.11 -29.44
CA TRP A 254 3.15 6.17 -29.23
C TRP A 254 2.67 6.03 -27.78
N TRP A 255 3.47 6.42 -26.78
CA TRP A 255 3.10 6.27 -25.38
C TRP A 255 2.36 7.51 -24.88
N ASP A 256 1.04 7.45 -24.83
CA ASP A 256 0.12 8.56 -24.49
C ASP A 256 -0.50 8.44 -23.08
N VAL A 257 -0.05 7.47 -22.27
CA VAL A 257 -0.61 7.18 -20.94
C VAL A 257 -0.42 8.37 -19.98
N ASN A 258 0.77 9.00 -19.98
CA ASN A 258 1.07 10.17 -19.18
C ASN A 258 2.20 11.01 -19.81
N GLU A 259 1.84 11.86 -20.77
CA GLU A 259 2.80 12.71 -21.49
C GLU A 259 3.61 13.65 -20.57
N CYS A 260 3.04 14.08 -19.43
CA CYS A 260 3.73 14.95 -18.49
C CYS A 260 4.88 14.20 -17.84
N LEU A 261 4.64 12.98 -17.35
CA LEU A 261 5.65 12.13 -16.75
C LEU A 261 6.77 11.78 -17.75
N LEU A 262 6.41 11.46 -18.99
CA LEU A 262 7.41 11.15 -20.03
C LEU A 262 8.34 12.34 -20.30
N ARG A 263 7.80 13.55 -20.43
CA ARG A 263 8.61 14.76 -20.59
C ARG A 263 9.52 15.04 -19.40
N GLU A 264 9.02 14.80 -18.19
CA GLU A 264 9.82 14.93 -16.97
C GLU A 264 10.96 13.90 -16.93
N ALA A 265 10.71 12.67 -17.33
CA ALA A 265 11.72 11.61 -17.42
C ALA A 265 12.82 11.96 -18.44
N ILE A 266 12.44 12.43 -19.63
CA ILE A 266 13.38 12.89 -20.65
C ILE A 266 14.25 14.02 -20.09
N ALA A 267 13.64 15.06 -19.53
CA ALA A 267 14.36 16.20 -18.97
C ALA A 267 15.32 15.79 -17.83
N ALA A 268 14.90 14.85 -16.97
CA ALA A 268 15.75 14.33 -15.90
C ALA A 268 16.97 13.58 -16.45
N CYS A 269 16.80 12.81 -17.52
CA CYS A 269 17.88 12.06 -18.17
C CYS A 269 18.81 12.93 -19.02
N GLU A 270 18.35 14.08 -19.53
CA GLU A 270 19.20 15.07 -20.21
C GLU A 270 20.20 15.72 -19.25
N GLY A 271 19.86 15.76 -17.95
CA GLY A 271 20.66 16.45 -16.93
C GLY A 271 20.54 17.97 -17.00
N PRO A 272 21.17 18.73 -16.11
CA PRO A 272 21.19 20.18 -16.16
C PRO A 272 21.86 20.63 -17.46
N GLY A 273 21.09 21.32 -18.31
CA GLY A 273 21.59 21.88 -19.56
C GLY A 273 22.87 22.68 -19.35
N THR A 274 23.95 22.29 -20.00
CA THR A 274 25.13 23.14 -20.12
C THR A 274 24.88 24.13 -21.23
N ASP A 275 25.10 25.44 -20.96
CA ASP A 275 25.13 26.41 -22.03
C ASP A 275 26.27 26.08 -23.01
N ALA A 276 26.20 26.68 -24.22
CA ALA A 276 27.21 26.48 -25.28
C ALA A 276 28.67 26.82 -24.85
N ASN A 277 28.86 27.32 -23.62
CA ASN A 277 30.14 27.67 -23.01
C ASN A 277 30.53 26.76 -21.83
N GLY A 278 29.78 25.69 -21.53
CA GLY A 278 30.08 24.75 -20.46
C GLY A 278 29.79 25.27 -19.04
N THR A 279 29.01 26.34 -18.91
CA THR A 279 28.61 26.92 -17.62
C THR A 279 27.31 26.28 -17.15
N ASN A 280 27.33 25.65 -15.98
CA ASN A 280 26.18 25.00 -15.35
C ASN A 280 25.14 26.07 -15.00
N LEU A 281 23.97 26.08 -15.65
CA LEU A 281 22.85 26.93 -15.29
C LEU A 281 22.24 26.40 -13.99
N GLY A 282 22.85 26.78 -12.86
CA GLY A 282 22.32 26.47 -11.55
C GLY A 282 20.89 26.99 -11.41
N THR A 283 19.95 26.11 -11.19
CA THR A 283 18.59 26.43 -10.73
C THR A 283 18.72 27.20 -9.43
N GLY A 284 18.41 28.51 -9.47
CA GLY A 284 18.35 29.35 -8.28
C GLY A 284 17.38 28.74 -7.27
N SER A 285 17.90 28.45 -6.10
CA SER A 285 17.14 28.02 -4.94
C SER A 285 16.14 29.09 -4.55
N THR A 286 14.90 28.95 -4.97
CA THR A 286 13.74 29.60 -4.32
C THR A 286 13.44 28.80 -3.06
N GLN A 287 13.80 29.36 -1.91
CA GLN A 287 13.28 28.94 -0.62
C GLN A 287 11.75 29.07 -0.67
N PHE A 288 11.05 27.94 -0.69
CA PHE A 288 9.63 27.90 -0.34
C PHE A 288 9.53 27.59 1.15
N GLU A 289 9.12 28.62 1.90
CA GLU A 289 8.63 28.47 3.27
C GLU A 289 7.42 27.52 3.29
N GLY A 290 7.40 26.67 4.31
CA GLY A 290 6.47 25.57 4.46
C GLY A 290 5.01 25.99 4.47
N GLN A 291 4.24 25.27 3.67
CA GLN A 291 2.83 25.00 3.95
C GLN A 291 2.64 23.49 3.88
N SER A 292 2.30 22.93 5.03
CA SER A 292 1.86 21.55 5.22
C SER A 292 0.58 21.31 4.43
N GLY A 293 0.71 20.77 3.23
CA GLY A 293 -0.39 20.26 2.42
C GLY A 293 -0.26 18.75 2.32
N VAL A 294 -1.14 18.03 3.04
CA VAL A 294 -1.34 16.59 2.89
C VAL A 294 -1.80 16.34 1.45
N PRO A 295 -1.14 15.48 0.68
CA PRO A 295 -1.63 15.11 -0.64
C PRO A 295 -2.92 14.30 -0.51
N PRO A 296 -3.87 14.40 -1.47
CA PRO A 296 -5.06 13.58 -1.47
C PRO A 296 -4.66 12.12 -1.68
N SER A 297 -5.19 11.26 -0.81
CA SER A 297 -5.08 9.81 -0.94
C SER A 297 -5.51 9.38 -2.33
N SER A 298 -4.57 8.87 -3.13
CA SER A 298 -4.92 8.00 -4.25
C SER A 298 -5.67 6.82 -3.65
N GLY A 299 -6.95 6.68 -4.03
CA GLY A 299 -7.78 5.60 -3.56
C GLY A 299 -7.14 4.27 -3.91
N ILE A 300 -6.83 3.51 -2.87
CA ILE A 300 -6.60 2.08 -2.99
C ILE A 300 -7.99 1.48 -3.16
N ALA A 301 -8.24 0.98 -4.35
CA ALA A 301 -9.43 0.19 -4.69
C ALA A 301 -9.29 -1.21 -4.08
#